data_326b4a89c2ac116a54f8a46e7740d43e
#
_entry.id   326b4a89c2ac116a54f8a46e7740d43e
#
_cell.length_a   1.000
_cell.length_b   1.000
_cell.length_c   1.000
_cell.angle_alpha   90.00
_cell.angle_beta   90.00
_cell.angle_gamma   90.00
#
_symmetry.space_group_name_H-M   'P 1'
#
loop_
_entity.id
_entity.type
_entity.pdbx_description
1 polymer ?
#
loop_
_entity_poly.entity_id
_entity_poly.type
_entity_poly.pdbx_seq_one_letter_code
_entity_poly.pdbx_strand_id
1 'polypeptide(L)'
;QILPKGVDRTELNWTYFGYTDDTPAQRKVRLKQSNLVGPAGFISMEDGAVGGFVQRGIAGASDLQAVLEMGGDAAASSDGRATETSVRGFWKAYRHHMGA
;
A
#
# COMPACT_ATOMS: atom_id res chain seq x y z
N GLN A 1 -6.04 -7.69 -6.17
CA GLN A 1 -6.55 -8.65 -5.18
C GLN A 1 -5.42 -9.05 -4.22
N ILE A 2 -5.71 -9.10 -2.94
CA ILE A 2 -4.77 -9.44 -1.88
C ILE A 2 -5.17 -10.80 -1.33
N LEU A 3 -4.28 -11.78 -1.44
CA LEU A 3 -4.54 -13.17 -1.03
C LEU A 3 -3.50 -13.63 0.00
N PRO A 4 -3.85 -13.68 1.28
CA PRO A 4 -2.97 -14.27 2.30
C PRO A 4 -2.68 -15.74 1.99
N LYS A 5 -1.41 -16.14 2.03
CA LYS A 5 -0.95 -17.52 1.77
C LYS A 5 -0.28 -18.16 2.99
N GLY A 6 -0.13 -17.42 4.05
CA GLY A 6 0.49 -17.86 5.29
C GLY A 6 0.79 -16.65 6.18
N VAL A 7 1.45 -16.88 7.28
CA VAL A 7 1.84 -15.83 8.23
C VAL A 7 2.98 -14.94 7.71
N ASP A 8 3.71 -15.44 6.73
CA ASP A 8 4.92 -14.81 6.18
C ASP A 8 4.80 -14.47 4.69
N ARG A 9 3.65 -14.76 4.08
CA ARG A 9 3.48 -14.59 2.63
C ARG A 9 2.08 -14.15 2.24
N THR A 10 2.04 -13.15 1.37
CA THR A 10 0.81 -12.67 0.72
C THR A 10 1.05 -12.59 -0.79
N GLU A 11 0.06 -12.98 -1.56
CA GLU A 11 0.04 -12.83 -3.01
C GLU A 11 -0.78 -11.61 -3.38
N LEU A 12 -0.21 -10.74 -4.22
CA LEU A 12 -0.88 -9.59 -4.79
C LEU A 12 -1.14 -9.84 -6.27
N ASN A 13 -2.41 -9.91 -6.64
CA ASN A 13 -2.81 -10.05 -8.04
C ASN A 13 -3.21 -8.69 -8.61
N TRP A 14 -2.54 -8.31 -9.67
CA TRP A 14 -2.80 -7.08 -10.40
C TRP A 14 -3.54 -7.39 -11.70
N THR A 15 -4.65 -6.71 -11.91
CA THR A 15 -5.41 -6.80 -13.16
C THR A 15 -5.40 -5.43 -13.83
N TYR A 16 -4.84 -5.38 -15.03
CA TYR A 16 -4.88 -4.19 -15.87
C TYR A 16 -5.98 -4.35 -16.91
N PHE A 17 -6.75 -3.31 -17.11
CA PHE A 17 -7.79 -3.29 -18.12
C PHE A 17 -7.75 -1.98 -18.90
N GLY A 18 -8.22 -2.05 -20.12
CA GLY A 18 -8.50 -0.91 -20.98
C GLY A 18 -9.94 -0.98 -21.46
N TYR A 19 -10.38 0.09 -22.08
CA TYR A 19 -11.68 0.15 -22.71
C TYR A 19 -11.54 -0.04 -24.22
N THR A 20 -12.60 -0.55 -24.86
CA THR A 20 -12.63 -0.77 -26.32
C THR A 20 -12.52 0.53 -27.11
N ASP A 21 -12.99 1.63 -26.54
CA ASP A 21 -13.00 2.98 -27.08
C ASP A 21 -11.77 3.82 -26.67
N ASP A 22 -10.81 3.21 -25.96
CA ASP A 22 -9.55 3.89 -25.64
C ASP A 22 -8.84 4.36 -26.90
N THR A 23 -8.53 5.63 -26.97
CA THR A 23 -7.64 6.18 -27.98
C THR A 23 -6.22 5.61 -27.84
N PRO A 24 -5.39 5.66 -28.89
CA PRO A 24 -4.00 5.24 -28.80
C PRO A 24 -3.21 5.95 -27.68
N ALA A 25 -3.52 7.22 -27.44
CA ALA A 25 -2.90 8.00 -26.36
C ALA A 25 -3.29 7.47 -24.96
N GLN A 26 -4.56 7.19 -24.74
CA GLN A 26 -5.06 6.61 -23.50
C GLN A 26 -4.47 5.22 -23.24
N ARG A 27 -4.45 4.38 -24.27
CA ARG A 27 -3.82 3.05 -24.20
C ARG A 27 -2.34 3.14 -23.80
N LYS A 28 -1.61 4.09 -24.40
CA LYS A 28 -0.20 4.33 -24.05
C LYS A 28 -0.02 4.75 -22.57
N VAL A 29 -0.93 5.58 -22.02
CA VAL A 29 -0.91 5.97 -20.62
C VAL A 29 -1.14 4.77 -19.70
N ARG A 30 -2.13 3.91 -20.01
CA ARG A 30 -2.40 2.68 -19.24
C ARG A 30 -1.20 1.73 -19.23
N LEU A 31 -0.55 1.53 -20.38
CA LEU A 31 0.66 0.72 -20.45
C LEU A 31 1.82 1.30 -19.64
N LYS A 32 1.98 2.63 -19.65
CA LYS A 32 2.99 3.28 -18.79
C LYS A 32 2.69 3.10 -17.31
N GLN A 33 1.42 3.16 -16.92
CA GLN A 33 1.00 2.92 -15.54
C GLN A 33 1.33 1.49 -15.10
N SER A 34 1.16 0.49 -15.95
CA SER A 34 1.51 -0.90 -15.63
C SER A 34 3.01 -1.10 -15.37
N ASN A 35 3.86 -0.27 -15.98
CA ASN A 35 5.30 -0.26 -15.71
C ASN A 35 5.68 0.48 -14.41
N LEU A 36 4.76 1.20 -13.81
CA LEU A 36 4.98 1.90 -12.56
C LEU A 36 4.43 1.11 -11.36
N VAL A 37 3.21 0.63 -11.49
CA VAL A 37 2.49 -0.16 -10.48
C VAL A 37 2.17 -1.55 -11.01
N GLY A 38 2.49 -2.58 -10.26
CA GLY A 38 2.28 -3.97 -10.63
C GLY A 38 3.54 -4.83 -10.42
N PRO A 39 3.49 -6.13 -10.72
CA PRO A 39 4.55 -7.07 -10.36
C PRO A 39 5.95 -6.69 -10.89
N ALA A 40 6.00 -6.14 -12.09
CA ALA A 40 7.21 -5.63 -12.72
C ALA A 40 7.32 -4.09 -12.68
N GLY A 41 6.42 -3.43 -11.96
CA GLY A 41 6.42 -1.99 -11.81
C GLY A 41 7.45 -1.53 -10.79
N PHE A 42 8.10 -0.41 -11.08
CA PHE A 42 9.19 0.10 -10.25
C PHE A 42 8.78 0.32 -8.79
N ILE A 43 7.63 0.95 -8.54
CA ILE A 43 7.11 1.20 -7.18
C ILE A 43 6.77 -0.12 -6.47
N SER A 44 6.04 -1.00 -7.13
CA SER A 44 5.57 -2.24 -6.50
C SER A 44 6.70 -3.23 -6.22
N MET A 45 7.77 -3.22 -7.02
CA MET A 45 8.96 -4.02 -6.76
C MET A 45 9.71 -3.54 -5.51
N GLU A 46 9.79 -2.24 -5.30
CA GLU A 46 10.37 -1.63 -4.09
C GLU A 46 9.57 -2.04 -2.87
N ASP A 47 8.26 -1.85 -2.87
CA ASP A 47 7.37 -2.25 -1.78
C ASP A 47 7.46 -3.74 -1.46
N GLY A 48 7.52 -4.58 -2.48
CA GLY A 48 7.71 -6.01 -2.32
C GLY A 48 9.04 -6.38 -1.64
N ALA A 49 10.11 -5.70 -2.01
CA ALA A 49 11.42 -5.88 -1.39
C ALA A 49 11.42 -5.43 0.07
N VAL A 50 10.88 -4.24 0.36
CA VAL A 50 10.75 -3.69 1.72
C VAL A 50 9.89 -4.60 2.58
N GLY A 51 8.75 -5.08 2.09
CA GLY A 51 7.92 -6.06 2.80
C GLY A 51 8.68 -7.32 3.18
N GLY A 52 9.51 -7.83 2.29
CA GLY A 52 10.40 -8.96 2.56
C GLY A 52 11.47 -8.67 3.61
N PHE A 53 12.02 -7.46 3.64
CA PHE A 53 12.98 -7.05 4.68
C PHE A 53 12.30 -6.93 6.04
N VAL A 54 11.14 -6.31 6.10
CA VAL A 54 10.34 -6.18 7.34
C VAL A 54 10.01 -7.57 7.89
N GLN A 55 9.50 -8.48 7.04
CA GLN A 55 9.15 -9.85 7.46
C GLN A 55 10.35 -10.58 8.05
N ARG A 56 11.53 -10.48 7.44
CA ARG A 56 12.76 -11.08 7.99
C ARG A 56 13.20 -10.41 9.29
N GLY A 57 13.04 -9.10 9.39
CA GLY A 57 13.39 -8.34 10.61
C GLY A 57 12.54 -8.72 11.81
N ILE A 58 11.24 -8.94 11.62
CA ILE A 58 10.33 -9.26 12.73
C ILE A 58 10.35 -10.75 13.14
N ALA A 59 10.84 -11.63 12.30
CA ALA A 59 10.80 -13.07 12.54
C ALA A 59 11.56 -13.54 13.81
N GLY A 60 12.44 -12.72 14.35
CA GLY A 60 13.16 -13.01 15.60
C GLY A 60 13.11 -11.86 16.60
N ALA A 61 12.16 -10.96 16.46
CA ALA A 61 12.12 -9.69 17.20
C ALA A 61 10.90 -9.57 18.13
N SER A 62 10.38 -10.67 18.64
CA SER A 62 9.18 -10.70 19.50
C SER A 62 9.29 -9.80 20.74
N ASP A 63 10.51 -9.63 21.24
CA ASP A 63 10.78 -8.86 22.48
C ASP A 63 11.30 -7.44 22.20
N LEU A 64 11.38 -7.06 20.91
CA LEU A 64 11.85 -5.74 20.52
C LEU A 64 10.69 -4.78 20.33
N GLN A 65 10.89 -3.56 20.77
CA GLN A 65 9.96 -2.47 20.54
C GLN A 65 10.41 -1.65 19.34
N ALA A 66 9.47 -1.30 18.46
CA ALA A 66 9.68 -0.37 17.37
C ALA A 66 8.99 0.96 17.65
N VAL A 67 9.61 2.05 17.25
CA VAL A 67 9.03 3.39 17.31
C VAL A 67 8.51 3.74 15.91
N LEU A 68 7.23 4.05 15.81
CA LEU A 68 6.60 4.54 14.61
C LEU A 68 6.25 6.02 14.78
N GLU A 69 6.91 6.87 14.05
CA GLU A 69 6.62 8.30 14.07
C GLU A 69 5.40 8.60 13.20
N MET A 70 4.27 8.88 13.83
CA MET A 70 2.99 9.11 13.15
C MET A 70 2.70 10.57 12.86
N GLY A 71 3.56 11.50 13.29
CA GLY A 71 3.36 12.94 13.07
C GLY A 71 2.15 13.51 13.81
N GLY A 72 1.80 12.98 14.98
CA GLY A 72 0.69 13.41 15.83
C GLY A 72 -0.46 12.40 15.90
N ASP A 73 -1.52 12.75 16.64
CA ASP A 73 -2.64 11.85 16.96
C ASP A 73 -3.95 12.22 16.24
N ALA A 74 -4.05 13.43 15.70
CA ALA A 74 -5.27 13.92 15.10
C ALA A 74 -5.52 13.33 13.71
N ALA A 75 -6.80 13.13 13.40
CA ALA A 75 -7.27 12.79 12.04
C ALA A 75 -7.77 14.04 11.27
N ALA A 76 -7.45 15.24 11.76
CA ALA A 76 -7.76 16.48 11.07
C ALA A 76 -6.75 16.76 9.96
N SER A 77 -7.19 17.44 8.90
CA SER A 77 -6.30 17.87 7.82
C SER A 77 -5.16 18.72 8.34
N SER A 78 -3.97 18.55 7.78
CA SER A 78 -2.79 19.35 8.06
C SER A 78 -2.09 19.72 6.76
N ASP A 79 -1.34 20.80 6.78
CA ASP A 79 -0.57 21.25 5.61
C ASP A 79 0.69 20.41 5.36
N GLY A 80 1.09 19.60 6.33
CA GLY A 80 2.25 18.71 6.23
C GLY A 80 1.91 17.39 5.53
N ARG A 81 2.85 16.87 4.73
CA ARG A 81 2.68 15.59 4.02
C ARG A 81 3.16 14.38 4.83
N ALA A 82 4.01 14.59 5.83
CA ALA A 82 4.62 13.52 6.64
C ALA A 82 3.93 13.36 8.01
N THR A 83 2.60 13.28 8.04
CA THR A 83 1.83 13.28 9.31
C THR A 83 0.99 12.02 9.51
N GLU A 84 1.00 11.08 8.59
CA GLU A 84 0.14 9.88 8.60
C GLU A 84 -1.36 10.17 8.86
N THR A 85 -1.77 11.42 8.71
CA THR A 85 -3.16 11.88 8.95
C THR A 85 -4.16 11.12 8.09
N SER A 86 -3.79 10.84 6.84
CA SER A 86 -4.64 10.07 5.91
C SER A 86 -4.89 8.65 6.41
N VAL A 87 -3.89 8.00 6.97
CA VAL A 87 -4.00 6.64 7.53
C VAL A 87 -4.89 6.66 8.76
N ARG A 88 -4.72 7.64 9.64
CA ARG A 88 -5.59 7.81 10.81
C ARG A 88 -7.05 8.13 10.41
N GLY A 89 -7.23 8.95 9.38
CA GLY A 89 -8.53 9.26 8.80
C GLY A 89 -9.22 8.03 8.23
N PHE A 90 -8.48 7.20 7.50
CA PHE A 90 -8.97 5.90 7.02
C PHE A 90 -9.48 5.03 8.17
N TRP A 91 -8.66 4.81 9.19
CA TRP A 91 -9.03 3.96 10.32
C TRP A 91 -10.21 4.50 11.13
N LYS A 92 -10.31 5.82 11.25
CA LYS A 92 -11.47 6.47 11.87
C LYS A 92 -12.76 6.19 11.10
N ALA A 93 -12.74 6.34 9.79
CA ALA A 93 -13.87 6.06 8.92
C ALA A 93 -14.22 4.56 8.93
N TYR A 94 -13.21 3.70 8.82
CA TYR A 94 -13.40 2.26 8.85
C TYR A 94 -14.12 1.82 10.13
N ARG A 95 -13.63 2.21 11.30
CA ARG A 95 -14.29 1.87 12.58
C ARG A 95 -15.71 2.39 12.65
N HIS A 96 -15.95 3.62 12.19
CA HIS A 96 -17.30 4.19 12.17
C HIS A 96 -18.27 3.34 11.33
N HIS A 97 -17.85 2.93 10.15
CA HIS A 97 -18.71 2.17 9.24
C HIS A 97 -18.85 0.68 9.62
N MET A 98 -17.86 0.09 10.26
CA MET A 98 -17.85 -1.32 10.65
C MET A 98 -18.39 -1.54 12.07
N GLY A 99 -18.69 -0.49 12.83
CA GLY A 99 -19.21 -0.59 14.18
C GLY A 99 -18.17 -1.09 15.20
N ALA A 100 -16.88 -0.83 14.99
CA ALA A 100 -15.78 -1.27 15.83
C ALA A 100 -15.19 -0.12 16.66
#